data_76fd4277e498c5994389bcfbbeaa4bf8
#
_entry.id   76fd4277e498c5994389bcfbbeaa4bf8
#
_cell.length_a   1.000
_cell.length_b   1.000
_cell.length_c   1.000
_cell.angle_alpha   90.00
_cell.angle_beta   90.00
_cell.angle_gamma   90.00
#
_symmetry.space_group_name_H-M   'P 1'
#
loop_
_entity.id
_entity.type
_entity.pdbx_description
1 polymer ?
#
loop_
_entity_poly.entity_id
_entity_poly.type
_entity_poly.pdbx_seq_one_letter_code
_entity_poly.pdbx_strand_id
1 'polypeptide(L)'
;MEKSYSRKILAIGALFLFLGASATIGVSANLAWSDNFDSYTNGQLLDGTSDDGGWTGWNNDPAAAGMVTDAQARSAPYSDQVWVTTDNVHEYSETAGQWVYTAWQYCPTDMTGISYFILLSGYDGGGAGTVWTVQLSFDPDTNLVSSEFDGNAVPLTKGQWCEIRCEINLDTDNLAIFYNQMLIVEKTWSETAQGTGGGPMAIAAVDLWSNGCSPIYYDDMSLLPAGGPELLCDAGGPYTGEINVPVQFTGFASGGTTPYTWAWTFGDSGTATVQNPTHTYTTPGVFNVTLTVSDATMATVSDQTTATITAPQPVLEIGTITGGFGVKAVVKNTGTGAATNVDWTIALDGKLVFVGKSSTGTIASLAAGAEEPIKAGFILGFGKTNIVVSATCDEGATAELTKTAFVLGPFVLGVK
;
A
#
# COMPACT_ATOMS: atom_id res chain seq x y z
N MET A 1 42.74 8.90 3.09
CA MET A 1 41.70 9.71 2.39
C MET A 1 40.58 8.77 1.95
N GLU A 2 39.69 8.48 2.87
CA GLU A 2 38.48 7.68 2.61
C GLU A 2 37.32 8.61 2.40
N LYS A 3 36.65 8.49 1.24
CA LYS A 3 35.42 9.21 0.95
C LYS A 3 34.24 8.38 1.43
N SER A 4 33.57 8.86 2.48
CA SER A 4 32.27 8.40 2.94
C SER A 4 31.21 8.67 1.87
N TYR A 5 30.57 7.61 1.34
CA TYR A 5 29.38 7.71 0.51
C TYR A 5 28.13 7.64 1.40
N SER A 6 27.50 8.77 1.58
CA SER A 6 26.17 8.88 2.14
C SER A 6 25.14 8.22 1.18
N ARG A 7 24.45 7.18 1.63
CA ARG A 7 23.35 6.53 0.88
C ARG A 7 22.08 7.36 1.04
N LYS A 8 21.72 8.09 0.00
CA LYS A 8 20.35 8.59 -0.16
C LYS A 8 19.46 7.41 -0.55
N ILE A 9 18.47 7.10 0.28
CA ILE A 9 17.42 6.13 -0.04
C ILE A 9 16.48 6.84 -1.01
N LEU A 10 16.56 6.47 -2.28
CA LEU A 10 15.63 6.88 -3.32
C LEU A 10 14.40 5.97 -3.22
N ALA A 11 13.25 6.51 -2.87
CA ALA A 11 11.98 5.81 -2.99
C ALA A 11 11.68 5.62 -4.49
N ILE A 12 11.92 4.42 -5.01
CA ILE A 12 11.54 4.04 -6.37
C ILE A 12 10.08 3.58 -6.32
N GLY A 13 9.17 4.45 -6.76
CA GLY A 13 7.83 4.05 -7.13
C GLY A 13 7.92 3.13 -8.35
N ALA A 14 7.57 1.86 -8.17
CA ALA A 14 7.49 0.90 -9.26
C ALA A 14 6.27 1.22 -10.15
N LEU A 15 6.54 1.80 -11.32
CA LEU A 15 5.57 1.97 -12.39
C LEU A 15 5.35 0.59 -13.05
N PHE A 16 4.25 -0.08 -12.73
CA PHE A 16 3.84 -1.28 -13.46
C PHE A 16 3.15 -0.89 -14.76
N LEU A 17 3.82 -1.20 -15.88
CA LEU A 17 3.29 -1.03 -17.22
C LEU A 17 2.38 -2.23 -17.54
N PHE A 18 1.06 -2.04 -17.50
CA PHE A 18 0.11 -2.98 -18.09
C PHE A 18 -0.04 -2.69 -19.57
N LEU A 19 0.48 -3.58 -20.42
CA LEU A 19 0.17 -3.63 -21.86
C LEU A 19 -1.14 -4.40 -22.08
N GLY A 20 -2.25 -3.69 -21.95
CA GLY A 20 -3.55 -4.10 -22.44
C GLY A 20 -4.10 -2.98 -23.29
N ALA A 21 -4.37 -3.25 -24.58
CA ALA A 21 -4.97 -2.28 -25.49
C ALA A 21 -6.35 -1.88 -24.99
N SER A 22 -6.48 -0.66 -24.50
CA SER A 22 -7.75 -0.03 -24.16
C SER A 22 -7.74 1.41 -24.63
N ALA A 23 -8.84 1.83 -25.23
CA ALA A 23 -9.07 3.15 -25.74
C ALA A 23 -8.67 4.21 -24.70
N THR A 24 -7.78 5.13 -25.10
CA THR A 24 -7.42 6.31 -24.32
C THR A 24 -8.62 7.25 -24.26
N ILE A 25 -9.45 7.11 -23.24
CA ILE A 25 -10.17 8.25 -22.71
C ILE A 25 -9.10 8.98 -21.88
N GLY A 26 -8.68 10.13 -22.34
CA GLY A 26 -7.78 11.00 -21.60
C GLY A 26 -8.49 11.48 -20.34
N VAL A 27 -8.42 10.73 -19.26
CA VAL A 27 -8.67 11.22 -17.92
C VAL A 27 -7.38 11.93 -17.53
N SER A 28 -7.38 13.26 -17.59
CA SER A 28 -6.40 14.07 -16.89
C SER A 28 -6.44 13.60 -15.43
N ALA A 29 -5.35 13.03 -14.93
CA ALA A 29 -5.25 12.74 -13.51
C ALA A 29 -5.35 14.09 -12.78
N ASN A 30 -6.47 14.36 -12.13
CA ASN A 30 -6.64 15.54 -11.30
C ASN A 30 -5.59 15.44 -10.18
N LEU A 31 -4.60 16.34 -10.25
CA LEU A 31 -3.52 16.41 -9.27
C LEU A 31 -4.10 16.93 -7.96
N ALA A 32 -4.17 16.07 -6.95
CA ALA A 32 -4.48 16.48 -5.58
C ALA A 32 -3.36 17.38 -5.06
N TRP A 33 -3.73 18.47 -4.37
CA TRP A 33 -2.78 19.34 -3.68
C TRP A 33 -3.06 19.32 -2.17
N SER A 34 -1.99 19.35 -1.37
CA SER A 34 -2.09 19.58 0.07
C SER A 34 -0.82 20.19 0.62
N ASP A 35 -0.96 21.01 1.65
CA ASP A 35 0.14 21.61 2.38
C ASP A 35 -0.23 21.65 3.88
N ASN A 36 0.65 21.12 4.71
CA ASN A 36 0.56 21.17 6.18
C ASN A 36 1.70 21.98 6.80
N PHE A 37 2.46 22.69 5.99
CA PHE A 37 3.57 23.58 6.36
C PHE A 37 4.74 22.93 7.12
N ASP A 38 4.70 21.65 7.40
CA ASP A 38 5.72 20.92 8.19
C ASP A 38 7.05 20.76 7.46
N SER A 39 7.07 20.88 6.13
CA SER A 39 8.26 20.76 5.29
C SER A 39 9.12 22.04 5.27
N TYR A 40 8.61 23.15 5.77
CA TYR A 40 9.28 24.45 5.79
C TYR A 40 10.06 24.69 7.08
N THR A 41 10.63 25.88 7.24
CA THR A 41 11.36 26.28 8.44
C THR A 41 10.66 27.42 9.16
N ASN A 42 10.71 27.40 10.50
CA ASN A 42 10.13 28.48 11.31
C ASN A 42 10.70 29.85 10.92
N GLY A 43 9.84 30.81 10.64
CA GLY A 43 10.19 32.15 10.17
C GLY A 43 10.42 32.26 8.67
N GLN A 44 10.24 31.19 7.89
CA GLN A 44 10.29 31.22 6.43
C GLN A 44 9.12 32.05 5.90
N LEU A 45 9.40 32.98 4.98
CA LEU A 45 8.35 33.70 4.24
C LEU A 45 7.89 32.83 3.06
N LEU A 46 6.60 32.84 2.80
CA LEU A 46 5.95 32.16 1.67
C LEU A 46 5.87 33.13 0.47
N ASP A 47 7.03 33.56 -0.01
CA ASP A 47 7.19 34.74 -0.87
C ASP A 47 7.53 34.43 -2.35
N GLY A 48 7.49 33.17 -2.78
CA GLY A 48 7.79 32.72 -4.14
C GLY A 48 9.28 32.64 -4.45
N THR A 49 10.18 32.83 -3.47
CA THR A 49 11.63 32.91 -3.74
C THR A 49 12.42 31.65 -3.37
N SER A 50 11.82 30.68 -2.67
CA SER A 50 12.46 29.43 -2.22
C SER A 50 11.49 28.24 -2.31
N ASP A 51 11.85 27.10 -1.73
CA ASP A 51 10.99 25.92 -1.67
C ASP A 51 9.78 26.17 -0.74
N ASP A 52 8.85 27.00 -1.16
CA ASP A 52 7.66 27.49 -0.48
C ASP A 52 6.35 26.87 -1.01
N GLY A 53 6.44 25.72 -1.71
CA GLY A 53 5.29 24.93 -2.16
C GLY A 53 4.42 25.62 -3.21
N GLY A 54 4.86 26.75 -3.77
CA GLY A 54 4.11 27.55 -4.76
C GLY A 54 3.31 28.69 -4.12
N TRP A 55 3.50 28.97 -2.85
CA TRP A 55 2.95 30.14 -2.19
C TRP A 55 3.68 31.43 -2.61
N THR A 56 2.95 32.53 -2.67
CA THR A 56 3.49 33.85 -2.99
C THR A 56 2.60 34.94 -2.36
N GLY A 57 3.14 36.14 -2.15
CA GLY A 57 2.30 37.29 -1.81
C GLY A 57 1.47 37.74 -3.01
N TRP A 58 0.34 38.38 -2.77
CA TRP A 58 -0.53 38.96 -3.79
C TRP A 58 0.27 39.77 -4.81
N ASN A 59 0.01 39.56 -6.10
CA ASN A 59 0.74 40.20 -7.20
C ASN A 59 2.25 39.90 -7.20
N ASN A 60 2.67 38.77 -6.62
CA ASN A 60 4.07 38.38 -6.41
C ASN A 60 4.85 39.42 -5.55
N ASP A 61 4.17 40.11 -4.65
CA ASP A 61 4.82 41.03 -3.71
C ASP A 61 5.30 40.29 -2.46
N PRO A 62 6.61 40.12 -2.24
CA PRO A 62 7.14 39.45 -1.05
C PRO A 62 6.71 40.09 0.28
N ALA A 63 6.33 41.40 0.26
CA ALA A 63 5.87 42.10 1.45
C ALA A 63 4.44 41.68 1.89
N ALA A 64 3.71 41.01 1.02
CA ALA A 64 2.38 40.45 1.28
C ALA A 64 2.40 38.96 1.69
N ALA A 65 3.57 38.33 1.72
CA ALA A 65 3.71 36.90 2.00
C ALA A 65 3.28 36.51 3.42
N GLY A 66 2.75 35.31 3.59
CA GLY A 66 2.57 34.63 4.86
C GLY A 66 3.91 34.20 5.47
N MET A 67 3.91 33.76 6.72
CA MET A 67 5.11 33.34 7.42
C MET A 67 4.88 32.02 8.16
N VAL A 68 5.73 31.04 7.90
CA VAL A 68 5.73 29.77 8.63
C VAL A 68 6.10 29.98 10.10
N THR A 69 5.30 29.42 11.02
CA THR A 69 5.46 29.64 12.46
C THR A 69 5.16 28.37 13.27
N ASP A 70 5.80 28.28 14.45
CA ASP A 70 5.51 27.29 15.49
C ASP A 70 4.62 27.86 16.62
N ALA A 71 4.10 29.08 16.47
CA ALA A 71 3.28 29.71 17.47
C ALA A 71 1.94 29.02 17.71
N GLN A 72 1.37 28.48 16.65
CA GLN A 72 0.20 27.58 16.63
C GLN A 72 0.39 26.58 15.50
N ALA A 73 0.08 25.31 15.71
CA ALA A 73 0.04 24.29 14.67
C ALA A 73 -1.06 23.29 14.98
N ARG A 74 -1.80 22.84 13.96
CA ARG A 74 -2.78 21.78 14.07
C ARG A 74 -2.11 20.43 13.93
N SER A 75 -1.39 20.23 12.84
CA SER A 75 -0.35 19.23 12.71
C SER A 75 0.98 19.89 13.06
N ALA A 76 1.77 19.27 13.91
CA ALA A 76 3.06 19.84 14.33
C ALA A 76 4.16 19.49 13.29
N PRO A 77 5.13 20.38 13.06
CA PRO A 77 5.49 21.49 13.97
C PRO A 77 5.02 22.88 13.56
N TYR A 78 4.51 23.11 12.34
CA TYR A 78 4.34 24.45 11.81
C TYR A 78 2.95 24.70 11.20
N SER A 79 2.64 25.99 10.98
CA SER A 79 1.46 26.49 10.24
C SER A 79 1.83 27.78 9.49
N ASP A 80 0.96 28.25 8.60
CA ASP A 80 1.05 29.59 8.01
C ASP A 80 0.42 30.62 8.93
N GLN A 81 1.14 31.71 9.21
CA GLN A 81 0.66 32.87 9.96
C GLN A 81 0.29 33.99 9.02
N VAL A 82 -0.95 34.46 9.15
CA VAL A 82 -1.53 35.59 8.42
C VAL A 82 -1.77 36.75 9.39
N TRP A 83 -1.24 37.95 9.11
CA TRP A 83 -1.36 39.12 9.95
C TRP A 83 -1.32 40.45 9.16
N VAL A 84 -1.60 41.56 9.76
CA VAL A 84 -1.72 42.97 9.31
C VAL A 84 -1.52 43.26 7.81
N THR A 85 -0.51 42.73 7.14
CA THR A 85 -0.15 43.00 5.74
C THR A 85 -0.18 41.76 4.85
N THR A 86 -0.50 40.60 5.40
CA THR A 86 -0.50 39.37 4.64
C THR A 86 -1.65 39.32 3.66
N ASP A 87 -1.32 38.91 2.45
CA ASP A 87 -2.20 38.68 1.32
C ASP A 87 -1.56 37.52 0.54
N ASN A 88 -1.70 36.29 1.05
CA ASN A 88 -0.90 35.12 0.68
C ASN A 88 -1.67 34.25 -0.29
N VAL A 89 -1.08 33.93 -1.45
CA VAL A 89 -1.75 33.26 -2.57
C VAL A 89 -1.06 31.95 -2.92
N HIS A 90 -1.87 30.93 -3.19
CA HIS A 90 -1.42 29.72 -3.88
C HIS A 90 -2.29 29.46 -5.12
N GLU A 91 -1.65 29.20 -6.28
CA GLU A 91 -2.33 29.04 -7.54
C GLU A 91 -2.69 27.55 -7.83
N TYR A 92 -3.81 27.37 -8.53
CA TYR A 92 -4.31 26.09 -9.03
C TYR A 92 -4.65 26.19 -10.52
N SER A 93 -4.92 25.04 -11.18
CA SER A 93 -5.26 24.99 -12.58
C SER A 93 -6.45 24.10 -12.92
N GLU A 94 -7.36 23.91 -11.95
CA GLU A 94 -8.48 23.00 -12.09
C GLU A 94 -9.63 23.63 -12.87
N THR A 95 -10.07 22.98 -13.97
CA THR A 95 -11.09 23.53 -14.88
C THR A 95 -12.29 22.62 -15.09
N ALA A 96 -12.36 21.48 -14.42
CA ALA A 96 -13.46 20.52 -14.49
C ALA A 96 -13.46 19.61 -13.27
N GLY A 97 -14.53 18.85 -13.08
CA GLY A 97 -14.64 17.83 -12.04
C GLY A 97 -15.24 18.35 -10.72
N GLN A 98 -15.24 17.46 -9.75
CA GLN A 98 -15.75 17.73 -8.41
C GLN A 98 -14.59 17.78 -7.42
N TRP A 99 -14.58 18.79 -6.55
CA TRP A 99 -13.47 19.09 -5.66
C TRP A 99 -13.96 19.39 -4.24
N VAL A 100 -13.14 19.05 -3.26
CA VAL A 100 -13.27 19.52 -1.89
C VAL A 100 -12.03 20.33 -1.53
N TYR A 101 -12.22 21.62 -1.27
CA TYR A 101 -11.19 22.46 -0.67
C TYR A 101 -11.37 22.41 0.85
N THR A 102 -10.30 22.10 1.57
CA THR A 102 -10.27 22.13 3.04
C THR A 102 -9.13 23.03 3.52
N ALA A 103 -9.40 23.88 4.50
CA ALA A 103 -8.40 24.62 5.24
C ALA A 103 -8.75 24.57 6.73
N TRP A 104 -7.77 24.37 7.58
CA TRP A 104 -7.96 24.52 9.02
C TRP A 104 -7.45 25.88 9.45
N GLN A 105 -8.29 26.61 10.19
CA GLN A 105 -8.01 27.95 10.66
C GLN A 105 -8.07 28.01 12.18
N TYR A 106 -7.13 28.73 12.78
CA TYR A 106 -7.14 29.07 14.20
C TYR A 106 -7.20 30.58 14.36
N CYS A 107 -8.31 31.06 14.94
CA CYS A 107 -8.48 32.46 15.38
C CYS A 107 -8.22 32.55 16.87
N PRO A 108 -7.19 33.28 17.35
CA PRO A 108 -6.96 33.48 18.76
C PRO A 108 -8.17 34.13 19.46
N THR A 109 -8.32 33.89 20.77
CA THR A 109 -9.44 34.45 21.57
C THR A 109 -9.42 35.96 21.65
N ASP A 110 -8.24 36.59 21.51
CA ASP A 110 -7.97 38.01 21.50
C ASP A 110 -7.77 38.60 20.10
N MET A 111 -8.21 37.89 19.07
CA MET A 111 -8.18 38.35 17.67
C MET A 111 -8.82 39.72 17.54
N THR A 112 -8.16 40.61 16.78
CA THR A 112 -8.64 41.95 16.40
C THR A 112 -8.50 42.15 14.89
N GLY A 113 -9.32 43.02 14.30
CA GLY A 113 -9.35 43.23 12.84
C GLY A 113 -10.00 42.09 12.10
N ILE A 114 -10.13 42.22 10.80
CA ILE A 114 -10.85 41.26 9.95
C ILE A 114 -9.84 40.49 9.05
N SER A 115 -10.02 39.20 8.95
CA SER A 115 -9.31 38.37 7.99
C SER A 115 -10.26 37.74 6.99
N TYR A 116 -9.75 37.34 5.84
CA TYR A 116 -10.52 36.72 4.77
C TYR A 116 -9.89 35.41 4.31
N PHE A 117 -10.75 34.46 4.01
CA PHE A 117 -10.46 33.27 3.21
C PHE A 117 -11.17 33.41 1.87
N ILE A 118 -10.43 33.34 0.77
CA ILE A 118 -10.93 33.62 -0.56
C ILE A 118 -10.57 32.46 -1.49
N LEU A 119 -11.52 32.01 -2.34
CA LEU A 119 -11.21 31.20 -3.51
C LEU A 119 -11.53 31.99 -4.77
N LEU A 120 -10.59 31.95 -5.69
CA LEU A 120 -10.64 32.66 -6.96
C LEU A 120 -10.94 31.68 -8.11
N SER A 121 -11.92 32.04 -8.97
CA SER A 121 -12.16 31.32 -10.21
C SER A 121 -11.30 31.82 -11.37
N GLY A 122 -10.66 32.97 -11.22
CA GLY A 122 -9.64 33.52 -12.10
C GLY A 122 -8.60 34.29 -11.31
N TYR A 123 -7.32 34.14 -11.67
CA TYR A 123 -6.21 34.89 -11.07
C TYR A 123 -5.17 35.21 -12.13
N ASP A 124 -4.73 36.46 -12.18
CA ASP A 124 -3.72 36.98 -13.12
C ASP A 124 -2.71 37.91 -12.42
N GLY A 125 -2.38 37.63 -11.17
CA GLY A 125 -1.52 38.48 -10.36
C GLY A 125 -2.21 39.72 -9.82
N GLY A 126 -3.52 39.69 -9.61
CA GLY A 126 -4.30 40.84 -9.12
C GLY A 126 -4.76 41.82 -10.21
N GLY A 127 -4.65 41.46 -11.48
CA GLY A 127 -5.11 42.25 -12.61
C GLY A 127 -6.59 42.08 -12.92
N ALA A 128 -6.99 42.50 -14.15
CA ALA A 128 -8.41 42.50 -14.56
C ALA A 128 -9.02 41.08 -14.75
N GLY A 129 -8.20 40.04 -14.84
CA GLY A 129 -8.63 38.64 -14.93
C GLY A 129 -8.89 38.00 -13.59
N THR A 130 -8.68 38.69 -12.46
CA THR A 130 -8.92 38.16 -11.14
C THR A 130 -10.42 38.19 -10.80
N VAL A 131 -10.96 37.01 -10.43
CA VAL A 131 -12.40 36.81 -10.16
C VAL A 131 -12.58 36.10 -8.83
N TRP A 132 -13.20 36.81 -7.87
CA TRP A 132 -13.53 36.29 -6.52
C TRP A 132 -14.82 35.47 -6.58
N THR A 133 -14.77 34.21 -6.19
CA THR A 133 -15.94 33.31 -6.16
C THR A 133 -16.39 33.03 -4.71
N VAL A 134 -15.44 32.73 -3.83
CA VAL A 134 -15.67 32.63 -2.38
C VAL A 134 -14.96 33.78 -1.71
N GLN A 135 -15.64 34.44 -0.78
CA GLN A 135 -15.02 35.42 0.11
C GLN A 135 -15.70 35.33 1.48
N LEU A 136 -15.01 34.68 2.41
CA LEU A 136 -15.44 34.58 3.80
C LEU A 136 -14.69 35.60 4.65
N SER A 137 -15.40 36.46 5.37
CA SER A 137 -14.82 37.33 6.37
C SER A 137 -14.93 36.71 7.78
N PHE A 138 -13.86 36.83 8.55
CA PHE A 138 -13.79 36.45 9.98
C PHE A 138 -13.71 37.71 10.81
N ASP A 139 -14.83 38.10 11.38
CA ASP A 139 -14.98 39.38 12.10
C ASP A 139 -15.16 39.13 13.60
N PRO A 140 -14.15 39.45 14.43
CA PRO A 140 -14.24 39.29 15.89
C PRO A 140 -15.21 40.30 16.58
N ASP A 141 -15.53 41.41 15.94
CA ASP A 141 -16.41 42.43 16.52
C ASP A 141 -17.88 42.01 16.43
N THR A 142 -18.29 41.43 15.30
CA THR A 142 -19.63 40.83 15.14
C THR A 142 -19.68 39.40 15.66
N ASN A 143 -18.54 38.75 15.85
CA ASN A 143 -18.37 37.35 16.20
C ASN A 143 -19.01 36.39 15.16
N LEU A 144 -18.89 36.73 13.88
CA LEU A 144 -19.43 35.99 12.76
C LEU A 144 -18.34 35.63 11.74
N VAL A 145 -18.56 34.51 11.05
CA VAL A 145 -17.97 34.18 9.75
C VAL A 145 -19.05 34.41 8.71
N SER A 146 -18.83 35.36 7.82
CA SER A 146 -19.83 35.78 6.84
C SER A 146 -19.37 35.51 5.42
N SER A 147 -20.28 34.99 4.60
CA SER A 147 -20.11 35.00 3.15
C SER A 147 -20.41 36.42 2.66
N GLU A 148 -19.37 37.06 2.12
CA GLU A 148 -19.50 38.44 1.66
C GLU A 148 -20.49 38.53 0.50
N PHE A 149 -21.26 39.62 0.49
CA PHE A 149 -22.23 39.99 -0.54
C PHE A 149 -23.54 39.18 -0.60
N ASP A 150 -23.64 37.98 0.00
CA ASP A 150 -24.90 37.22 0.06
C ASP A 150 -25.60 37.26 1.43
N GLY A 151 -24.92 37.76 2.45
CA GLY A 151 -25.47 38.01 3.77
C GLY A 151 -25.65 36.79 4.65
N ASN A 152 -25.16 35.62 4.21
CA ASN A 152 -25.18 34.41 5.02
C ASN A 152 -24.01 34.42 5.99
N ALA A 153 -24.26 33.96 7.23
CA ALA A 153 -23.24 33.94 8.29
C ALA A 153 -23.48 32.85 9.31
N VAL A 154 -22.41 32.41 9.96
CA VAL A 154 -22.40 31.47 11.08
C VAL A 154 -21.52 32.04 12.21
N PRO A 155 -21.66 31.56 13.46
CA PRO A 155 -20.82 32.03 14.56
C PRO A 155 -19.33 31.77 14.34
N LEU A 156 -18.49 32.81 14.57
CA LEU A 156 -17.04 32.66 14.59
C LEU A 156 -16.62 31.91 15.87
N THR A 157 -15.85 30.87 15.71
CA THR A 157 -15.26 30.10 16.80
C THR A 157 -13.80 30.52 17.00
N LYS A 158 -13.43 30.93 18.22
CA LYS A 158 -12.07 31.37 18.59
C LYS A 158 -11.41 30.43 19.58
N GLY A 159 -10.07 30.37 19.58
CA GLY A 159 -9.27 29.60 20.53
C GLY A 159 -9.21 28.10 20.22
N GLN A 160 -9.64 27.68 19.05
CA GLN A 160 -9.52 26.29 18.54
C GLN A 160 -9.42 26.27 17.04
N TRP A 161 -8.90 25.17 16.50
CA TRP A 161 -8.87 24.91 15.08
C TRP A 161 -10.27 24.61 14.54
N CYS A 162 -10.66 25.29 13.47
CA CYS A 162 -11.94 25.14 12.80
C CYS A 162 -11.73 24.85 11.32
N GLU A 163 -12.51 23.92 10.79
CA GLU A 163 -12.49 23.58 9.38
C GLU A 163 -13.25 24.64 8.57
N ILE A 164 -12.63 25.11 7.48
CA ILE A 164 -13.27 25.75 6.35
C ILE A 164 -13.33 24.69 5.25
N ARG A 165 -14.53 24.39 4.73
CA ARG A 165 -14.69 23.39 3.69
C ARG A 165 -15.57 23.92 2.56
N CYS A 166 -15.06 23.84 1.32
CA CYS A 166 -15.81 24.19 0.13
C CYS A 166 -15.97 22.92 -0.74
N GLU A 167 -17.21 22.50 -0.95
CA GLU A 167 -17.56 21.42 -1.88
C GLU A 167 -17.91 22.04 -3.23
N ILE A 168 -17.08 21.80 -4.24
CA ILE A 168 -17.10 22.48 -5.53
C ILE A 168 -17.37 21.45 -6.63
N ASN A 169 -18.38 21.70 -7.46
CA ASN A 169 -18.64 20.88 -8.64
C ASN A 169 -18.62 21.80 -9.88
N LEU A 170 -17.47 21.78 -10.58
CA LEU A 170 -17.29 22.56 -11.80
C LEU A 170 -18.12 22.02 -12.98
N ASP A 171 -18.50 20.72 -12.97
CA ASP A 171 -19.25 20.11 -14.06
C ASP A 171 -20.74 20.47 -14.01
N THR A 172 -21.27 20.75 -12.81
CA THR A 172 -22.69 21.11 -12.59
C THR A 172 -22.88 22.53 -12.07
N ASP A 173 -21.80 23.32 -11.98
CA ASP A 173 -21.83 24.71 -11.49
C ASP A 173 -22.44 24.81 -10.07
N ASN A 174 -21.91 24.05 -9.12
CA ASN A 174 -22.40 24.03 -7.74
C ASN A 174 -21.27 24.27 -6.74
N LEU A 175 -21.58 24.98 -5.65
CA LEU A 175 -20.69 25.28 -4.54
C LEU A 175 -21.47 25.24 -3.23
N ALA A 176 -20.97 24.49 -2.23
CA ALA A 176 -21.42 24.55 -0.84
C ALA A 176 -20.25 24.91 0.07
N ILE A 177 -20.46 25.89 0.96
CA ILE A 177 -19.42 26.41 1.87
C ILE A 177 -19.82 26.13 3.30
N PHE A 178 -18.88 25.54 4.06
CA PHE A 178 -19.04 25.20 5.48
C PHE A 178 -17.95 25.82 6.32
N TYR A 179 -18.31 26.20 7.54
CA TYR A 179 -17.39 26.54 8.60
C TYR A 179 -17.72 25.75 9.86
N ASN A 180 -16.73 25.04 10.41
CA ASN A 180 -16.87 24.18 11.59
C ASN A 180 -18.12 23.28 11.48
N GLN A 181 -18.29 22.60 10.35
CA GLN A 181 -19.40 21.72 9.96
C GLN A 181 -20.76 22.41 9.75
N MET A 182 -20.86 23.71 9.96
CA MET A 182 -22.10 24.48 9.71
C MET A 182 -22.11 24.98 8.27
N LEU A 183 -23.20 24.70 7.52
CA LEU A 183 -23.40 25.26 6.19
C LEU A 183 -23.58 26.77 6.29
N ILE A 184 -22.75 27.54 5.56
CA ILE A 184 -22.88 28.99 5.43
C ILE A 184 -23.81 29.30 4.25
N VAL A 185 -23.48 28.77 3.06
CA VAL A 185 -24.22 29.03 1.81
C VAL A 185 -24.06 27.89 0.83
N GLU A 186 -25.09 27.67 0.00
CA GLU A 186 -25.06 26.87 -1.22
C GLU A 186 -25.47 27.76 -2.37
N LYS A 187 -24.62 27.82 -3.43
CA LYS A 187 -24.81 28.68 -4.61
C LYS A 187 -24.13 28.07 -5.83
N THR A 188 -24.22 28.73 -6.98
CA THR A 188 -23.42 28.36 -8.17
C THR A 188 -21.97 28.82 -8.02
N TRP A 189 -21.04 28.05 -8.53
CA TRP A 189 -19.62 28.42 -8.57
C TRP A 189 -19.37 29.65 -9.43
N SER A 190 -20.06 29.72 -10.59
CA SER A 190 -19.94 30.85 -11.52
C SER A 190 -20.51 32.18 -11.00
N GLU A 191 -21.27 32.17 -9.90
CA GLU A 191 -21.71 33.37 -9.22
C GLU A 191 -20.54 33.94 -8.41
N THR A 192 -20.04 35.09 -8.86
CA THR A 192 -18.94 35.79 -8.19
C THR A 192 -19.34 36.24 -6.79
N ALA A 193 -18.37 36.54 -5.93
CA ALA A 193 -18.61 37.09 -4.59
C ALA A 193 -19.41 38.40 -4.60
N GLN A 194 -19.37 39.16 -5.71
CA GLN A 194 -20.15 40.40 -5.87
C GLN A 194 -21.58 40.14 -6.43
N GLY A 195 -22.01 38.88 -6.54
CA GLY A 195 -23.37 38.54 -7.02
C GLY A 195 -23.55 38.75 -8.53
N THR A 196 -22.47 38.84 -9.29
CA THR A 196 -22.49 38.92 -10.76
C THR A 196 -22.17 37.53 -11.34
N GLY A 197 -23.11 36.94 -12.08
CA GLY A 197 -22.87 35.64 -12.73
C GLY A 197 -21.85 35.68 -13.83
N GLY A 198 -21.37 34.50 -14.29
CA GLY A 198 -20.48 34.33 -15.45
C GLY A 198 -18.99 34.29 -15.11
N GLY A 199 -18.63 34.01 -13.87
CA GLY A 199 -17.24 33.69 -13.50
C GLY A 199 -16.71 32.45 -14.20
N PRO A 200 -15.40 32.32 -14.38
CA PRO A 200 -14.79 31.11 -14.97
C PRO A 200 -15.15 29.81 -14.19
N MET A 201 -15.34 28.74 -14.93
CA MET A 201 -15.47 27.38 -14.37
C MET A 201 -14.09 26.81 -14.08
N ALA A 202 -13.38 27.42 -13.12
CA ALA A 202 -12.05 27.02 -12.73
C ALA A 202 -11.80 27.31 -11.25
N ILE A 203 -10.94 26.55 -10.60
CA ILE A 203 -10.34 26.88 -9.32
C ILE A 203 -8.94 27.39 -9.63
N ALA A 204 -8.73 28.70 -9.53
CA ALA A 204 -7.51 29.36 -9.99
C ALA A 204 -6.53 29.66 -8.85
N ALA A 205 -7.03 30.05 -7.66
CA ALA A 205 -6.18 30.29 -6.50
C ALA A 205 -6.97 30.28 -5.19
N VAL A 206 -6.24 30.09 -4.08
CA VAL A 206 -6.66 30.54 -2.75
C VAL A 206 -5.90 31.82 -2.42
N ASP A 207 -6.56 32.70 -1.66
CA ASP A 207 -5.99 33.92 -1.16
C ASP A 207 -6.36 34.06 0.34
N LEU A 208 -5.34 34.21 1.17
CA LEU A 208 -5.44 34.37 2.60
C LEU A 208 -5.11 35.82 2.95
N TRP A 209 -6.15 36.65 3.02
CA TRP A 209 -5.99 38.08 3.16
C TRP A 209 -6.27 38.58 4.56
N SER A 210 -5.39 39.47 5.04
CA SER A 210 -5.57 40.23 6.29
C SER A 210 -5.96 41.67 5.99
N ASN A 211 -7.11 42.10 6.51
CA ASN A 211 -7.48 43.50 6.58
C ASN A 211 -7.17 44.07 7.99
N GLY A 212 -5.88 44.12 8.32
CA GLY A 212 -5.40 44.64 9.58
C GLY A 212 -5.65 43.74 10.79
N CYS A 213 -5.81 42.41 10.59
CA CYS A 213 -6.03 41.51 11.72
C CYS A 213 -4.75 41.26 12.52
N SER A 214 -4.93 40.92 13.80
CA SER A 214 -3.90 40.25 14.59
C SER A 214 -3.61 38.85 14.04
N PRO A 215 -2.46 38.21 14.39
CA PRO A 215 -2.12 36.91 13.83
C PRO A 215 -3.25 35.91 13.97
N ILE A 216 -3.60 35.26 12.83
CA ILE A 216 -4.38 34.05 12.73
C ILE A 216 -3.55 33.01 11.99
N TYR A 217 -3.96 31.76 12.02
CA TYR A 217 -3.13 30.66 11.53
C TYR A 217 -3.93 29.74 10.63
N TYR A 218 -3.27 29.24 9.57
CA TYR A 218 -3.81 28.22 8.67
C TYR A 218 -2.89 26.99 8.65
N ASP A 219 -3.50 25.80 8.58
CA ASP A 219 -2.78 24.54 8.57
C ASP A 219 -3.60 23.45 7.84
N ASP A 220 -2.94 22.34 7.51
CA ASP A 220 -3.58 21.17 6.87
C ASP A 220 -4.54 21.56 5.74
N MET A 221 -4.04 22.36 4.79
CA MET A 221 -4.81 22.82 3.65
C MET A 221 -4.77 21.79 2.51
N SER A 222 -5.87 21.63 1.78
CA SER A 222 -5.91 20.71 0.65
C SER A 222 -6.98 21.07 -0.37
N LEU A 223 -6.70 20.78 -1.64
CA LEU A 223 -7.64 20.74 -2.74
C LEU A 223 -7.64 19.32 -3.32
N LEU A 224 -8.65 18.55 -3.01
CA LEU A 224 -8.76 17.14 -3.39
C LEU A 224 -9.97 16.90 -4.29
N PRO A 225 -9.90 15.97 -5.26
CA PRO A 225 -11.10 15.53 -5.97
C PRO A 225 -12.17 15.08 -4.98
N ALA A 226 -13.43 15.46 -5.20
CA ALA A 226 -14.54 14.99 -4.37
C ALA A 226 -14.64 13.46 -4.50
N GLY A 227 -14.51 12.78 -3.38
CA GLY A 227 -14.32 11.32 -3.31
C GLY A 227 -12.91 10.90 -2.94
N GLY A 228 -11.98 11.88 -2.80
CA GLY A 228 -10.57 11.61 -2.50
C GLY A 228 -9.80 11.01 -3.69
N PRO A 229 -8.52 10.65 -3.53
CA PRO A 229 -7.81 9.84 -4.52
C PRO A 229 -8.60 8.56 -4.78
N GLU A 230 -8.65 8.10 -6.02
CA GLU A 230 -9.35 6.86 -6.37
C GLU A 230 -8.96 5.73 -5.40
N LEU A 231 -9.99 5.07 -4.84
CA LEU A 231 -9.76 3.94 -3.97
C LEU A 231 -9.14 2.80 -4.78
N LEU A 232 -7.96 2.35 -4.37
CA LEU A 232 -7.24 1.24 -4.97
C LEU A 232 -7.02 0.14 -3.94
N CYS A 233 -7.02 -1.12 -4.39
CA CYS A 233 -6.63 -2.25 -3.55
C CYS A 233 -5.73 -3.22 -4.31
N ASP A 234 -4.98 -4.02 -3.56
CA ASP A 234 -4.12 -5.09 -4.04
C ASP A 234 -4.27 -6.30 -3.10
N ALA A 235 -4.67 -7.41 -3.67
CA ALA A 235 -4.84 -8.69 -2.95
C ALA A 235 -3.51 -9.42 -2.72
N GLY A 236 -2.39 -8.86 -3.23
CA GLY A 236 -1.08 -9.50 -3.17
C GLY A 236 -1.00 -10.82 -3.95
N GLY A 237 0.01 -11.63 -3.67
CA GLY A 237 0.18 -12.94 -4.28
C GLY A 237 0.95 -12.94 -5.62
N PRO A 238 0.88 -14.01 -6.43
CA PRO A 238 0.12 -15.24 -6.15
C PRO A 238 0.63 -16.00 -4.92
N TYR A 239 -0.28 -16.71 -4.23
CA TYR A 239 0.02 -17.46 -3.02
C TYR A 239 0.23 -18.93 -3.30
N THR A 240 1.03 -19.61 -2.48
CA THR A 240 1.23 -21.07 -2.55
C THR A 240 1.12 -21.66 -1.14
N GLY A 241 0.67 -22.90 -1.06
CA GLY A 241 0.55 -23.62 0.21
C GLY A 241 0.29 -25.11 0.03
N GLU A 242 0.14 -25.81 1.14
CA GLU A 242 -0.29 -27.19 1.19
C GLU A 242 -1.63 -27.31 1.92
N ILE A 243 -2.38 -28.37 1.64
CA ILE A 243 -3.64 -28.64 2.34
C ILE A 243 -3.39 -28.74 3.86
N ASN A 244 -4.34 -28.22 4.65
CA ASN A 244 -4.32 -28.19 6.10
C ASN A 244 -3.19 -27.35 6.72
N VAL A 245 -2.45 -26.57 5.91
CA VAL A 245 -1.46 -25.59 6.37
C VAL A 245 -2.01 -24.19 6.17
N PRO A 246 -2.00 -23.32 7.21
CA PRO A 246 -2.47 -21.95 7.08
C PRO A 246 -1.64 -21.16 6.07
N VAL A 247 -2.30 -20.50 5.12
CA VAL A 247 -1.71 -19.54 4.17
C VAL A 247 -1.99 -18.12 4.67
N GLN A 248 -0.95 -17.30 4.78
CA GLN A 248 -1.06 -15.89 5.15
C GLN A 248 -1.34 -15.05 3.90
N PHE A 249 -2.40 -14.24 3.95
CA PHE A 249 -2.75 -13.27 2.93
C PHE A 249 -2.40 -11.87 3.41
N THR A 250 -2.07 -10.98 2.46
CA THR A 250 -1.70 -9.59 2.76
C THR A 250 -2.45 -8.68 1.79
N GLY A 251 -3.37 -7.88 2.33
CA GLY A 251 -4.11 -6.89 1.56
C GLY A 251 -3.54 -5.49 1.72
N PHE A 252 -3.54 -4.75 0.64
CA PHE A 252 -3.18 -3.33 0.62
C PHE A 252 -4.32 -2.50 0.05
N ALA A 253 -4.50 -1.28 0.57
CA ALA A 253 -5.39 -0.27 0.01
C ALA A 253 -4.78 1.12 0.13
N SER A 254 -5.11 1.98 -0.83
CA SER A 254 -4.70 3.38 -0.84
C SER A 254 -5.77 4.23 -1.53
N GLY A 255 -5.76 5.54 -1.29
CA GLY A 255 -6.79 6.45 -1.80
C GLY A 255 -8.13 6.26 -1.08
N GLY A 256 -9.21 6.82 -1.64
CA GLY A 256 -10.51 6.86 -0.97
C GLY A 256 -10.48 7.59 0.38
N THR A 257 -11.53 7.39 1.17
CA THR A 257 -11.67 8.00 2.51
C THR A 257 -11.54 6.94 3.59
N THR A 258 -10.58 7.09 4.49
CA THR A 258 -10.41 6.18 5.65
C THR A 258 -11.55 6.37 6.68
N PRO A 259 -11.88 5.32 7.50
CA PRO A 259 -11.27 3.97 7.54
C PRO A 259 -11.73 3.04 6.42
N TYR A 260 -10.88 2.03 6.10
CA TYR A 260 -11.24 0.99 5.15
C TYR A 260 -11.88 -0.21 5.85
N THR A 261 -12.81 -0.88 5.14
CA THR A 261 -13.32 -2.20 5.49
C THR A 261 -12.85 -3.22 4.45
N TRP A 262 -12.59 -4.45 4.89
CA TRP A 262 -11.95 -5.50 4.12
C TRP A 262 -12.89 -6.69 3.98
N ALA A 263 -12.98 -7.28 2.81
CA ALA A 263 -13.75 -8.50 2.57
C ALA A 263 -12.97 -9.41 1.61
N TRP A 264 -12.56 -10.56 2.13
CA TRP A 264 -11.88 -11.61 1.37
C TRP A 264 -12.81 -12.75 1.05
N THR A 265 -12.63 -13.32 -0.16
CA THR A 265 -13.16 -14.63 -0.53
C THR A 265 -12.00 -15.48 -1.05
N PHE A 266 -11.90 -16.74 -0.60
CA PHE A 266 -10.74 -17.59 -0.87
C PHE A 266 -10.97 -18.61 -1.98
N GLY A 267 -12.15 -18.57 -2.65
CA GLY A 267 -12.47 -19.46 -3.77
C GLY A 267 -12.95 -20.87 -3.38
N ASP A 268 -12.95 -21.18 -2.07
CA ASP A 268 -13.46 -22.44 -1.51
C ASP A 268 -14.67 -22.21 -0.58
N SER A 269 -15.37 -21.09 -0.70
CA SER A 269 -16.41 -20.55 0.20
C SER A 269 -15.92 -19.95 1.52
N GLY A 270 -14.63 -20.02 1.85
CA GLY A 270 -14.03 -19.31 2.99
C GLY A 270 -14.03 -17.79 2.78
N THR A 271 -14.19 -17.02 3.87
CA THR A 271 -14.19 -15.56 3.87
C THR A 271 -13.47 -14.99 5.08
N ALA A 272 -13.00 -13.73 4.98
CA ALA A 272 -12.46 -12.98 6.11
C ALA A 272 -12.72 -11.48 5.95
N THR A 273 -12.67 -10.73 7.08
CA THR A 273 -12.94 -9.29 7.12
C THR A 273 -11.82 -8.46 7.74
N VAL A 274 -10.64 -9.05 7.92
CA VAL A 274 -9.44 -8.35 8.40
C VAL A 274 -8.50 -8.09 7.23
N GLN A 275 -7.65 -7.08 7.34
CA GLN A 275 -6.72 -6.70 6.28
C GLN A 275 -5.80 -7.87 5.86
N ASN A 276 -5.21 -8.56 6.82
CA ASN A 276 -4.20 -9.59 6.60
C ASN A 276 -4.64 -10.92 7.25
N PRO A 277 -5.58 -11.66 6.63
CA PRO A 277 -6.10 -12.91 7.18
C PRO A 277 -5.16 -14.09 6.95
N THR A 278 -5.36 -15.15 7.74
CA THR A 278 -4.90 -16.49 7.41
C THR A 278 -6.09 -17.34 6.95
N HIS A 279 -5.88 -18.22 5.97
CA HIS A 279 -6.88 -19.19 5.52
C HIS A 279 -6.25 -20.55 5.31
N THR A 280 -7.01 -21.63 5.57
CA THR A 280 -6.55 -23.01 5.45
C THR A 280 -7.45 -23.77 4.48
N TYR A 281 -6.86 -24.22 3.39
CA TYR A 281 -7.53 -25.06 2.39
C TYR A 281 -7.48 -26.54 2.78
N THR A 282 -8.56 -27.26 2.53
CA THR A 282 -8.67 -28.70 2.85
C THR A 282 -8.52 -29.60 1.62
N THR A 283 -8.51 -29.03 0.41
CA THR A 283 -8.35 -29.75 -0.85
C THR A 283 -7.28 -29.08 -1.71
N PRO A 284 -6.50 -29.85 -2.48
CA PRO A 284 -5.54 -29.27 -3.41
C PRO A 284 -6.27 -28.66 -4.61
N GLY A 285 -5.68 -27.62 -5.20
CA GLY A 285 -6.25 -26.94 -6.36
C GLY A 285 -5.69 -25.54 -6.55
N VAL A 286 -6.19 -24.85 -7.57
CA VAL A 286 -5.95 -23.42 -7.79
C VAL A 286 -7.25 -22.68 -7.44
N PHE A 287 -7.19 -21.79 -6.46
CA PHE A 287 -8.33 -21.05 -5.96
C PHE A 287 -8.21 -19.59 -6.38
N ASN A 288 -9.30 -19.03 -6.91
CA ASN A 288 -9.39 -17.61 -7.18
C ASN A 288 -9.69 -16.87 -5.87
N VAL A 289 -8.77 -16.03 -5.46
CA VAL A 289 -8.88 -15.21 -4.25
C VAL A 289 -9.27 -13.81 -4.66
N THR A 290 -10.30 -13.24 -4.02
CA THR A 290 -10.74 -11.87 -4.26
C THR A 290 -10.68 -11.08 -2.97
N LEU A 291 -10.04 -9.91 -3.03
CA LEU A 291 -10.12 -8.87 -2.02
C LEU A 291 -11.08 -7.79 -2.51
N THR A 292 -12.03 -7.42 -1.68
CA THR A 292 -12.85 -6.22 -1.85
C THR A 292 -12.59 -5.28 -0.67
N VAL A 293 -12.27 -4.03 -0.99
CA VAL A 293 -12.09 -2.96 -0.01
C VAL A 293 -13.19 -1.93 -0.20
N SER A 294 -13.77 -1.47 0.90
CA SER A 294 -14.71 -0.34 0.90
C SER A 294 -14.16 0.75 1.81
N ASP A 295 -14.30 1.99 1.39
CA ASP A 295 -13.92 3.17 2.15
C ASP A 295 -15.07 3.71 3.03
N ALA A 296 -14.83 4.79 3.78
CA ALA A 296 -15.83 5.39 4.67
C ALA A 296 -17.02 6.01 3.91
N THR A 297 -16.89 6.30 2.61
CA THR A 297 -17.98 6.80 1.74
C THR A 297 -18.76 5.68 1.07
N MET A 298 -18.44 4.40 1.36
CA MET A 298 -18.99 3.21 0.72
C MET A 298 -18.53 3.01 -0.75
N ALA A 299 -17.53 3.74 -1.22
CA ALA A 299 -16.88 3.43 -2.49
C ALA A 299 -16.16 2.08 -2.35
N THR A 300 -16.27 1.21 -3.37
CA THR A 300 -15.72 -0.14 -3.34
C THR A 300 -14.81 -0.40 -4.52
N VAL A 301 -13.73 -1.13 -4.26
CA VAL A 301 -12.82 -1.63 -5.30
C VAL A 301 -12.48 -3.09 -5.00
N SER A 302 -12.20 -3.88 -6.02
CA SER A 302 -11.82 -5.29 -5.84
C SER A 302 -10.60 -5.63 -6.69
N ASP A 303 -9.75 -6.50 -6.14
CA ASP A 303 -8.62 -7.10 -6.82
C ASP A 303 -8.65 -8.62 -6.69
N GLN A 304 -8.04 -9.32 -7.65
CA GLN A 304 -8.04 -10.78 -7.72
C GLN A 304 -6.63 -11.32 -7.87
N THR A 305 -6.38 -12.42 -7.16
CA THR A 305 -5.15 -13.19 -7.23
C THR A 305 -5.47 -14.69 -7.17
N THR A 306 -4.46 -15.52 -7.13
CA THR A 306 -4.64 -16.97 -7.02
C THR A 306 -3.89 -17.55 -5.83
N ALA A 307 -4.44 -18.62 -5.25
CA ALA A 307 -3.76 -19.50 -4.29
C ALA A 307 -3.64 -20.90 -4.89
N THR A 308 -2.40 -21.36 -5.10
CA THR A 308 -2.10 -22.72 -5.57
C THR A 308 -1.77 -23.61 -4.38
N ILE A 309 -2.65 -24.56 -4.12
CA ILE A 309 -2.55 -25.46 -2.96
C ILE A 309 -2.23 -26.86 -3.44
N THR A 310 -1.20 -27.46 -2.90
CA THR A 310 -0.73 -28.80 -3.25
C THR A 310 -1.04 -29.81 -2.13
N ALA A 311 -1.16 -31.07 -2.51
CA ALA A 311 -1.14 -32.15 -1.53
C ALA A 311 0.31 -32.36 -1.05
N PRO A 312 0.51 -32.75 0.20
CA PRO A 312 1.81 -33.15 0.71
C PRO A 312 2.40 -34.28 -0.14
N GLN A 313 3.67 -34.17 -0.50
CA GLN A 313 4.36 -35.15 -1.34
C GLN A 313 5.55 -35.77 -0.59
N PRO A 314 5.78 -37.10 -0.72
CA PRO A 314 6.99 -37.70 -0.25
C PRO A 314 8.19 -37.35 -1.15
N VAL A 315 9.36 -37.26 -0.55
CA VAL A 315 10.66 -37.15 -1.23
C VAL A 315 11.58 -38.23 -0.64
N LEU A 316 11.90 -39.25 -1.45
CA LEU A 316 12.77 -40.33 -0.99
C LEU A 316 14.26 -39.94 -1.12
N GLU A 317 15.06 -40.38 -0.16
CA GLU A 317 16.51 -40.27 -0.19
C GLU A 317 17.13 -41.57 0.32
N ILE A 318 18.22 -42.03 -0.31
CA ILE A 318 19.05 -43.11 0.24
C ILE A 318 20.13 -42.47 1.10
N GLY A 319 20.06 -42.73 2.40
CA GLY A 319 21.04 -42.30 3.38
C GLY A 319 22.34 -43.11 3.35
N THR A 320 22.93 -43.34 4.52
CA THR A 320 24.22 -44.02 4.62
C THR A 320 24.13 -45.48 4.20
N ILE A 321 25.01 -45.87 3.26
CA ILE A 321 25.25 -47.28 2.87
C ILE A 321 26.48 -47.78 3.65
N THR A 322 26.34 -48.89 4.38
CA THR A 322 27.42 -49.50 5.17
C THR A 322 27.60 -50.94 4.78
N GLY A 323 28.86 -51.41 4.83
CA GLY A 323 29.22 -52.84 4.69
C GLY A 323 29.30 -53.55 6.04
N GLY A 324 30.06 -54.61 6.10
CA GLY A 324 30.19 -55.53 7.22
C GLY A 324 29.72 -56.95 6.82
N PHE A 325 28.99 -57.63 7.66
CA PHE A 325 28.32 -58.91 7.29
C PHE A 325 27.06 -58.54 6.46
N GLY A 326 27.23 -58.49 5.12
CA GLY A 326 26.24 -57.98 4.19
C GLY A 326 26.31 -56.48 3.96
N VAL A 327 25.20 -55.89 3.44
CA VAL A 327 25.01 -54.45 3.17
C VAL A 327 23.82 -53.95 3.98
N LYS A 328 23.97 -52.81 4.57
CA LYS A 328 22.87 -52.05 5.18
C LYS A 328 22.77 -50.68 4.58
N ALA A 329 21.58 -50.16 4.40
CA ALA A 329 21.30 -48.80 3.97
C ALA A 329 20.11 -48.23 4.75
N VAL A 330 19.84 -46.94 4.60
CA VAL A 330 18.70 -46.26 5.18
C VAL A 330 17.91 -45.63 4.05
N VAL A 331 16.60 -45.83 4.01
CA VAL A 331 15.67 -45.07 3.20
C VAL A 331 15.07 -43.97 4.05
N LYS A 332 15.08 -42.75 3.55
CA LYS A 332 14.53 -41.56 4.24
C LYS A 332 13.42 -40.98 3.40
N ASN A 333 12.41 -40.43 4.06
CA ASN A 333 11.42 -39.57 3.46
C ASN A 333 11.65 -38.13 3.97
N THR A 334 12.21 -37.27 3.13
CA THR A 334 12.49 -35.87 3.45
C THR A 334 11.39 -34.93 2.97
N GLY A 335 10.31 -35.48 2.38
CA GLY A 335 9.14 -34.73 1.90
C GLY A 335 8.16 -34.36 3.02
N THR A 336 7.05 -33.73 2.60
CA THR A 336 5.96 -33.30 3.48
C THR A 336 4.83 -34.32 3.59
N GLY A 337 4.72 -35.24 2.60
CA GLY A 337 3.75 -36.33 2.58
C GLY A 337 4.36 -37.68 3.02
N ALA A 338 3.51 -38.61 3.49
CA ALA A 338 3.92 -39.98 3.71
C ALA A 338 4.16 -40.70 2.38
N ALA A 339 5.19 -41.57 2.33
CA ALA A 339 5.41 -42.49 1.23
C ALA A 339 4.75 -43.82 1.55
N THR A 340 3.93 -44.33 0.63
CA THR A 340 3.28 -45.64 0.78
C THR A 340 3.90 -46.70 -0.15
N ASN A 341 3.95 -47.93 0.34
CA ASN A 341 4.51 -49.11 -0.37
C ASN A 341 5.89 -48.80 -0.96
N VAL A 342 6.84 -48.36 -0.09
CA VAL A 342 8.19 -48.02 -0.53
C VAL A 342 8.95 -49.28 -0.87
N ASP A 343 8.98 -49.65 -2.15
CA ASP A 343 9.75 -50.79 -2.67
C ASP A 343 11.22 -50.41 -2.76
N TRP A 344 12.08 -51.20 -2.14
CA TRP A 344 13.50 -50.95 -2.14
C TRP A 344 14.28 -52.13 -2.71
N THR A 345 15.43 -51.84 -3.28
CA THR A 345 16.39 -52.82 -3.79
C THR A 345 17.80 -52.50 -3.32
N ILE A 346 18.53 -53.49 -2.88
CA ILE A 346 19.99 -53.43 -2.71
C ILE A 346 20.59 -54.41 -3.73
N ALA A 347 21.29 -53.93 -4.72
CA ALA A 347 21.95 -54.69 -5.77
C ALA A 347 23.47 -54.59 -5.68
N LEU A 348 24.18 -55.71 -5.90
CA LEU A 348 25.63 -55.80 -5.99
C LEU A 348 26.01 -56.16 -7.45
N ASP A 349 26.55 -55.17 -8.15
CA ASP A 349 27.06 -55.36 -9.52
C ASP A 349 28.56 -55.68 -9.49
N GLY A 350 28.87 -56.94 -9.26
CA GLY A 350 30.22 -57.49 -9.24
C GLY A 350 30.28 -58.83 -9.96
N LYS A 351 31.30 -58.99 -10.81
CA LYS A 351 31.47 -60.22 -11.63
C LYS A 351 31.58 -61.50 -10.80
N LEU A 352 32.14 -61.41 -9.58
CA LEU A 352 32.40 -62.54 -8.71
C LEU A 352 31.51 -62.52 -7.45
N VAL A 353 30.31 -61.90 -7.48
CA VAL A 353 29.28 -62.08 -6.49
C VAL A 353 28.40 -63.25 -6.91
N PHE A 354 28.41 -64.32 -6.11
CA PHE A 354 27.77 -65.62 -6.46
C PHE A 354 26.38 -65.77 -5.86
N VAL A 355 26.17 -65.19 -4.66
CA VAL A 355 24.92 -65.24 -3.90
C VAL A 355 24.59 -63.87 -3.42
N GLY A 356 23.32 -63.53 -3.38
CA GLY A 356 22.84 -62.27 -2.85
C GLY A 356 23.14 -61.05 -3.70
N LYS A 357 23.16 -61.23 -5.06
CA LYS A 357 23.34 -60.13 -5.99
C LYS A 357 22.25 -59.05 -5.89
N SER A 358 21.07 -59.42 -5.47
CA SER A 358 19.97 -58.47 -5.23
C SER A 358 19.16 -58.92 -4.00
N SER A 359 18.72 -57.96 -3.23
CA SER A 359 17.78 -58.08 -2.15
C SER A 359 16.73 -57.00 -2.29
N THR A 360 15.49 -57.36 -2.12
CA THR A 360 14.34 -56.45 -2.27
C THR A 360 13.44 -56.57 -1.04
N GLY A 361 12.66 -55.56 -0.79
CA GLY A 361 11.61 -55.57 0.22
C GLY A 361 10.74 -54.31 0.08
N THR A 362 9.68 -54.24 0.88
CA THR A 362 8.74 -53.16 0.86
C THR A 362 8.59 -52.61 2.30
N ILE A 363 8.65 -51.29 2.45
CA ILE A 363 8.26 -50.57 3.64
C ILE A 363 6.81 -50.10 3.40
N ALA A 364 5.85 -50.60 4.19
CA ALA A 364 4.44 -50.38 3.95
C ALA A 364 4.07 -48.89 4.03
N SER A 365 4.72 -48.13 4.91
CA SER A 365 4.55 -46.67 5.00
C SER A 365 5.78 -46.05 5.66
N LEU A 366 6.25 -44.93 5.07
CA LEU A 366 7.34 -44.10 5.62
C LEU A 366 6.82 -42.68 5.79
N ALA A 367 6.56 -42.26 7.01
CA ALA A 367 6.02 -40.96 7.32
C ALA A 367 6.96 -39.84 6.90
N ALA A 368 6.44 -38.63 6.72
CA ALA A 368 7.23 -37.42 6.48
C ALA A 368 8.30 -37.25 7.58
N GLY A 369 9.56 -37.01 7.18
CA GLY A 369 10.70 -36.89 8.08
C GLY A 369 11.21 -38.17 8.67
N ALA A 370 10.58 -39.32 8.42
CA ALA A 370 10.99 -40.61 8.96
C ALA A 370 12.10 -41.28 8.13
N GLU A 371 12.82 -42.22 8.77
CA GLU A 371 13.82 -43.05 8.13
C GLU A 371 13.68 -44.51 8.56
N GLU A 372 13.94 -45.46 7.66
CA GLU A 372 13.85 -46.89 7.90
C GLU A 372 15.12 -47.61 7.42
N PRO A 373 15.77 -48.38 8.29
CA PRO A 373 16.94 -49.18 7.90
C PRO A 373 16.55 -50.39 7.09
N ILE A 374 17.24 -50.63 5.99
CA ILE A 374 17.11 -51.81 5.10
C ILE A 374 18.40 -52.60 5.06
N LYS A 375 18.31 -53.88 4.77
CA LYS A 375 19.48 -54.76 4.73
C LYS A 375 19.39 -55.79 3.60
N ALA A 376 20.51 -56.05 2.97
CA ALA A 376 20.63 -57.18 2.06
C ALA A 376 20.56 -58.51 2.79
N GLY A 377 20.06 -59.54 2.14
CA GLY A 377 20.18 -60.91 2.59
C GLY A 377 21.62 -61.41 2.62
N PHE A 378 21.78 -62.73 2.69
CA PHE A 378 23.11 -63.34 2.69
C PHE A 378 23.85 -63.08 1.38
N ILE A 379 25.09 -62.57 1.43
CA ILE A 379 25.97 -62.31 0.29
C ILE A 379 27.15 -63.29 0.37
N LEU A 380 27.58 -63.76 -0.81
CA LEU A 380 28.82 -64.53 -0.94
C LEU A 380 29.50 -64.16 -2.25
N GLY A 381 30.77 -63.76 -2.16
CA GLY A 381 31.52 -63.35 -3.36
C GLY A 381 32.96 -62.98 -3.07
N PHE A 382 33.66 -62.52 -4.13
CA PHE A 382 35.03 -62.05 -4.01
C PHE A 382 35.32 -60.97 -5.09
N GLY A 383 35.86 -59.84 -4.69
CA GLY A 383 36.31 -58.83 -5.62
C GLY A 383 35.54 -57.51 -5.53
N LYS A 384 35.88 -56.55 -6.42
CA LYS A 384 35.23 -55.24 -6.49
C LYS A 384 33.78 -55.38 -6.95
N THR A 385 32.90 -54.57 -6.37
CA THR A 385 31.49 -54.50 -6.72
C THR A 385 31.02 -53.05 -6.57
N ASN A 386 29.97 -52.70 -7.34
CA ASN A 386 29.14 -51.54 -7.05
C ASN A 386 27.95 -52.00 -6.21
N ILE A 387 27.60 -51.22 -5.21
CA ILE A 387 26.38 -51.38 -4.43
C ILE A 387 25.44 -50.32 -4.95
N VAL A 388 24.33 -50.72 -5.56
CA VAL A 388 23.24 -49.82 -5.96
C VAL A 388 22.07 -50.02 -5.02
N VAL A 389 21.67 -48.99 -4.36
CA VAL A 389 20.46 -48.96 -3.50
C VAL A 389 19.46 -48.05 -4.14
N SER A 390 18.26 -48.57 -4.40
CA SER A 390 17.15 -47.81 -4.94
C SER A 390 15.88 -47.97 -4.12
N ALA A 391 15.02 -46.96 -4.12
CA ALA A 391 13.70 -46.99 -3.50
C ALA A 391 12.69 -46.26 -4.42
N THR A 392 11.45 -46.74 -4.44
CA THR A 392 10.32 -46.12 -5.16
C THR A 392 9.07 -46.30 -4.32
N CYS A 393 8.12 -45.34 -4.38
CA CYS A 393 6.84 -45.40 -3.67
C CYS A 393 5.66 -45.23 -4.65
N ASP A 394 4.46 -45.53 -4.18
CA ASP A 394 3.22 -45.39 -4.94
C ASP A 394 2.95 -43.98 -5.42
N GLU A 395 3.35 -42.98 -4.66
CA GLU A 395 3.22 -41.55 -4.99
C GLU A 395 4.21 -41.07 -6.07
N GLY A 396 5.07 -42.01 -6.57
CA GLY A 396 5.99 -41.78 -7.67
C GLY A 396 7.35 -41.19 -7.27
N ALA A 397 7.63 -40.98 -5.99
CA ALA A 397 8.97 -40.56 -5.57
C ALA A 397 9.97 -41.69 -5.68
N THR A 398 11.18 -41.38 -6.17
CA THR A 398 12.27 -42.35 -6.40
C THR A 398 13.58 -41.81 -5.80
N ALA A 399 14.41 -42.76 -5.35
CA ALA A 399 15.77 -42.45 -4.91
C ALA A 399 16.73 -43.53 -5.31
N GLU A 400 17.96 -43.20 -5.68
CA GLU A 400 19.03 -44.16 -5.97
C GLU A 400 20.37 -43.60 -5.48
N LEU A 401 21.20 -44.49 -4.90
CA LEU A 401 22.56 -44.16 -4.49
C LEU A 401 23.48 -45.37 -4.81
N THR A 402 24.58 -45.08 -5.52
CA THR A 402 25.61 -46.07 -5.83
C THR A 402 26.87 -45.82 -5.02
N LYS A 403 27.43 -46.87 -4.45
CA LYS A 403 28.73 -46.90 -3.75
C LYS A 403 29.59 -48.05 -4.29
N THR A 404 30.92 -47.86 -4.24
CA THR A 404 31.87 -48.94 -4.56
C THR A 404 32.29 -49.69 -3.28
N ALA A 405 32.54 -50.97 -3.41
CA ALA A 405 32.98 -51.82 -2.31
C ALA A 405 33.83 -53.00 -2.77
N PHE A 406 34.34 -53.79 -1.84
CA PHE A 406 35.01 -55.05 -2.07
C PHE A 406 34.33 -56.18 -1.29
N VAL A 407 33.95 -57.27 -1.94
CA VAL A 407 33.34 -58.42 -1.31
C VAL A 407 34.44 -59.46 -0.98
N LEU A 408 34.43 -59.93 0.25
CA LEU A 408 35.35 -61.02 0.72
C LEU A 408 34.53 -62.04 1.50
N GLY A 409 34.17 -63.15 0.87
CA GLY A 409 33.26 -64.13 1.44
C GLY A 409 31.91 -63.47 1.72
N PRO A 410 31.40 -63.55 2.97
CA PRO A 410 30.15 -62.89 3.36
C PRO A 410 30.30 -61.40 3.77
N PHE A 411 31.54 -60.85 3.73
CA PHE A 411 31.82 -59.48 4.16
C PHE A 411 31.92 -58.54 2.99
N VAL A 412 31.34 -57.37 3.18
CA VAL A 412 31.42 -56.23 2.28
C VAL A 412 32.26 -55.16 2.95
N LEU A 413 33.39 -54.77 2.33
CA LEU A 413 34.44 -53.94 2.92
C LEU A 413 34.65 -52.68 2.10
N GLY A 414 35.06 -51.59 2.75
CA GLY A 414 35.56 -50.38 2.09
C GLY A 414 34.47 -49.70 1.22
N VAL A 415 33.25 -49.61 1.72
CA VAL A 415 32.15 -48.85 1.05
C VAL A 415 32.53 -47.34 0.97
N LYS A 416 32.57 -46.81 -0.26
CA LYS A 416 33.00 -45.44 -0.55
C LYS A 416 32.02 -44.73 -1.47
#